data_0dc0faf85208df69a343035b3253fc84
#
_entry.id   0dc0faf85208df69a343035b3253fc84
#
_cell.length_a   1.000
_cell.length_b   1.000
_cell.length_c   1.000
_cell.angle_alpha   90.00
_cell.angle_beta   90.00
_cell.angle_gamma   90.00
#
_symmetry.space_group_name_H-M   'P 1'
#
loop_
_entity.id
_entity.type
_entity.pdbx_description
1 polymer ?
#
loop_
_entity_poly.entity_id
_entity_poly.type
_entity_poly.pdbx_seq_one_letter_code
_entity_poly.pdbx_strand_id
1 'polypeptide(L)'
;MNSRNKGKRGELELAKKLRECGYDCRRGQQYCGANGDADVVGLPGLHIECKRVEKLNLYDAMAQAKRDARPGEKPVVFWRRNNHKWLMVFEI
;
A
#
# COMPACT_ATOMS: atom_id res chain seq x y z
N MET A 1 14.47 -4.56 15.43
CA MET A 1 13.73 -3.55 14.62
C MET A 1 12.25 -3.76 14.82
N ASN A 2 11.51 -2.71 15.09
CA ASN A 2 10.08 -2.88 15.32
C ASN A 2 9.30 -2.88 14.00
N SER A 3 8.09 -3.41 14.03
CA SER A 3 7.26 -3.57 12.84
C SER A 3 6.84 -2.24 12.21
N ARG A 4 6.75 -1.18 13.01
CA ARG A 4 6.41 0.16 12.50
C ARG A 4 7.46 0.67 11.52
N ASN A 5 8.76 0.51 11.85
CA ASN A 5 9.84 0.95 10.96
C ASN A 5 9.88 0.13 9.68
N LYS A 6 9.61 -1.17 9.78
CA LYS A 6 9.58 -2.04 8.61
C LYS A 6 8.45 -1.65 7.66
N GLY A 7 7.27 -1.35 8.20
CA GLY A 7 6.15 -0.90 7.39
C GLY A 7 6.44 0.42 6.68
N LYS A 8 7.02 1.37 7.41
CA LYS A 8 7.40 2.67 6.85
C LYS A 8 8.39 2.52 5.70
N ARG A 9 9.39 1.65 5.85
CA ARG A 9 10.37 1.41 4.78
C ARG A 9 9.72 0.88 3.52
N GLY A 10 8.79 -0.06 3.65
CA GLY A 10 8.08 -0.62 2.51
C GLY A 10 7.25 0.44 1.80
N GLU A 11 6.58 1.29 2.54
CA GLU A 11 5.77 2.37 1.98
C GLU A 11 6.64 3.38 1.24
N LEU A 12 7.79 3.74 1.80
CA LEU A 12 8.72 4.65 1.15
C LEU A 12 9.32 4.04 -0.12
N GLU A 13 9.64 2.74 -0.07
CA GLU A 13 10.15 2.02 -1.23
C GLU A 13 9.13 2.01 -2.37
N LEU A 14 7.86 1.71 -2.05
CA LEU A 14 6.81 1.68 -3.06
C LEU A 14 6.56 3.07 -3.64
N ALA A 15 6.49 4.10 -2.79
CA ALA A 15 6.27 5.46 -3.27
C ALA A 15 7.38 5.89 -4.23
N LYS A 16 8.64 5.56 -3.91
CA LYS A 16 9.76 5.85 -4.79
C LYS A 16 9.63 5.14 -6.13
N LYS A 17 9.24 3.85 -6.09
CA LYS A 17 9.07 3.06 -7.32
C LYS A 17 8.00 3.68 -8.20
N LEU A 18 6.88 4.10 -7.63
CA LEU A 18 5.80 4.70 -8.40
C LEU A 18 6.21 6.05 -8.98
N ARG A 19 7.02 6.84 -8.26
CA ARG A 19 7.56 8.08 -8.81
C ARG A 19 8.48 7.80 -10.01
N GLU A 20 9.28 6.75 -9.94
CA GLU A 20 10.11 6.33 -11.07
C GLU A 20 9.27 5.94 -12.28
N CYS A 21 8.06 5.46 -12.06
CA CYS A 21 7.11 5.12 -13.12
C CYS A 21 6.35 6.34 -13.66
N GLY A 22 6.57 7.53 -13.10
CA GLY A 22 5.96 8.76 -13.58
C GLY A 22 4.76 9.24 -12.77
N TYR A 23 4.48 8.63 -11.62
CA TYR A 23 3.34 9.02 -10.78
C TYR A 23 3.84 9.81 -9.57
N ASP A 24 3.11 10.86 -9.21
CA ASP A 24 3.47 11.72 -8.08
C ASP A 24 2.98 11.10 -6.78
N CYS A 25 3.60 9.99 -6.39
CA CYS A 25 3.20 9.24 -5.20
C CYS A 25 4.10 9.56 -4.02
N ARG A 26 3.52 9.44 -2.83
CA ARG A 26 4.24 9.63 -1.57
C ARG A 26 3.62 8.73 -0.51
N ARG A 27 4.36 8.52 0.56
CA ARG A 27 3.84 7.79 1.72
C ARG A 27 2.66 8.57 2.31
N GLY A 28 1.58 7.86 2.61
CA GLY A 28 0.42 8.47 3.25
C GLY A 28 0.72 8.83 4.70
N GLN A 29 -0.09 9.73 5.26
CA GLN A 29 0.03 10.10 6.67
C GLN A 29 -0.84 9.17 7.51
N GLN A 30 -0.21 8.48 8.44
CA GLN A 30 -0.87 7.53 9.33
C GLN A 30 -1.17 8.22 10.64
N TYR A 31 -2.45 8.45 10.92
CA TYR A 31 -2.87 9.01 12.18
C TYR A 31 -3.38 7.90 13.10
N CYS A 32 -3.30 8.15 14.40
CA CYS A 32 -3.97 7.29 15.38
C CYS A 32 -5.47 7.49 15.20
N GLY A 33 -6.17 6.48 14.66
CA GLY A 33 -7.59 6.55 14.42
C GLY A 33 -7.95 6.09 13.02
N ALA A 34 -9.25 5.99 12.76
CA ALA A 34 -9.76 5.29 11.59
C ALA A 34 -9.67 6.05 10.27
N ASN A 35 -9.28 7.33 10.29
CA ASN A 35 -9.39 8.20 9.11
C ASN A 35 -8.05 8.63 8.52
N GLY A 36 -7.01 7.85 8.74
CA GLY A 36 -5.72 8.13 8.11
C GLY A 36 -5.73 7.86 6.62
N ASP A 37 -4.73 8.37 5.94
CA ASP A 37 -4.53 8.09 4.52
C ASP A 37 -4.26 6.60 4.27
N ALA A 38 -4.42 6.17 3.02
CA ALA A 38 -3.87 4.90 2.57
C ALA A 38 -2.35 4.88 2.79
N ASP A 39 -1.73 3.71 2.73
CA ASP A 39 -0.30 3.56 2.96
C ASP A 39 0.54 4.41 2.00
N VAL A 40 0.11 4.51 0.75
CA VAL A 40 0.71 5.36 -0.27
C VAL A 40 -0.42 6.11 -0.97
N VAL A 41 -0.18 7.38 -1.27
CA VAL A 41 -1.16 8.23 -1.95
C VAL A 41 -0.54 8.80 -3.23
N GLY A 42 -1.39 9.25 -4.15
CA GLY A 42 -0.95 9.86 -5.40
C GLY A 42 -1.46 9.18 -6.65
N LEU A 43 -2.19 8.07 -6.53
CA LEU A 43 -2.90 7.45 -7.65
C LEU A 43 -4.39 7.69 -7.45
N PRO A 44 -4.99 8.65 -8.19
CA PRO A 44 -6.39 9.01 -7.99
C PRO A 44 -7.32 7.82 -8.16
N GLY A 45 -8.31 7.71 -7.27
CA GLY A 45 -9.29 6.64 -7.32
C GLY A 45 -8.85 5.31 -6.76
N LEU A 46 -7.60 5.21 -6.27
CA LEU A 46 -7.10 3.97 -5.68
C LEU A 46 -6.82 4.15 -4.20
N HIS A 47 -7.17 3.13 -3.42
CA HIS A 47 -6.75 3.02 -2.03
C HIS A 47 -5.66 1.97 -1.97
N ILE A 48 -4.42 2.40 -1.67
CA ILE A 48 -3.25 1.55 -1.77
C ILE A 48 -2.87 1.00 -0.40
N GLU A 49 -2.90 -0.32 -0.27
CA GLU A 49 -2.38 -1.05 0.86
C GLU A 49 -1.02 -1.61 0.47
N CYS A 50 0.02 -1.32 1.25
CA CYS A 50 1.39 -1.71 0.92
C CYS A 50 1.82 -2.87 1.81
N LYS A 51 2.29 -3.95 1.21
CA LYS A 51 2.80 -5.12 1.93
C LYS A 51 4.19 -5.47 1.43
N ARG A 52 5.19 -5.14 2.23
CA ARG A 52 6.60 -5.47 1.94
C ARG A 52 7.02 -6.60 2.87
N VAL A 53 6.53 -7.81 2.58
CA VAL A 53 6.70 -9.00 3.44
C VAL A 53 6.99 -10.22 2.56
N GLU A 54 7.65 -11.23 3.15
CA GLU A 54 7.98 -12.44 2.42
C GLU A 54 6.80 -13.38 2.25
N LYS A 55 5.94 -13.47 3.26
CA LYS A 55 4.73 -14.29 3.21
C LYS A 55 3.53 -13.41 3.46
N LEU A 56 2.47 -13.59 2.68
CA LEU A 56 1.29 -12.75 2.78
C LEU A 56 0.05 -13.60 2.55
N ASN A 57 -0.92 -13.47 3.45
CA ASN A 57 -2.28 -13.91 3.15
C ASN A 57 -2.94 -12.82 2.32
N LEU A 58 -2.99 -13.05 1.02
CA LEU A 58 -3.41 -12.02 0.07
C LEU A 58 -4.89 -11.65 0.25
N TYR A 59 -5.74 -12.64 0.54
CA TYR A 59 -7.16 -12.34 0.77
C TYR A 59 -7.37 -11.50 2.01
N ASP A 60 -6.60 -11.73 3.08
CA ASP A 60 -6.67 -10.89 4.27
C ASP A 60 -6.21 -9.46 3.98
N ALA A 61 -5.15 -9.31 3.20
CA ALA A 61 -4.66 -7.98 2.81
C ALA A 61 -5.71 -7.25 1.98
N MET A 62 -6.35 -7.94 1.03
CA MET A 62 -7.43 -7.36 0.24
C MET A 62 -8.61 -6.96 1.12
N ALA A 63 -8.97 -7.79 2.09
CA ALA A 63 -10.06 -7.47 3.02
C ALA A 63 -9.74 -6.20 3.82
N GLN A 64 -8.49 -6.03 4.25
CA GLN A 64 -8.06 -4.82 4.95
C GLN A 64 -8.19 -3.60 4.03
N ALA A 65 -7.71 -3.69 2.80
CA ALA A 65 -7.80 -2.60 1.85
C ALA A 65 -9.26 -2.20 1.57
N LYS A 66 -10.14 -3.20 1.46
CA LYS A 66 -11.57 -2.96 1.23
C LYS A 66 -12.22 -2.25 2.41
N ARG A 67 -11.84 -2.62 3.66
CA ARG A 67 -12.39 -1.97 4.85
C ARG A 67 -11.99 -0.51 4.94
N ASP A 68 -10.77 -0.21 4.53
CA ASP A 68 -10.19 1.12 4.73
C ASP A 68 -10.44 2.05 3.55
N ALA A 69 -10.81 1.52 2.39
CA ALA A 69 -11.09 2.33 1.20
C ALA A 69 -12.31 3.23 1.42
N ARG A 70 -12.23 4.45 0.92
CA ARG A 70 -13.34 5.39 0.97
C ARG A 70 -14.29 5.14 -0.22
N PRO A 71 -15.55 5.61 -0.14
CA PRO A 71 -16.44 5.50 -1.30
C PRO A 71 -15.81 6.09 -2.56
N GLY A 72 -15.89 5.36 -3.66
CA GLY A 72 -15.29 5.77 -4.93
C GLY A 72 -13.85 5.36 -5.12
N GLU A 73 -13.20 4.81 -4.09
CA GLU A 73 -11.84 4.31 -4.22
C GLU A 73 -11.83 2.81 -4.48
N LYS A 74 -10.97 2.37 -5.39
CA LYS A 74 -10.76 0.94 -5.64
C LYS A 74 -9.64 0.44 -4.72
N PRO A 75 -9.92 -0.57 -3.88
CA PRO A 75 -8.88 -1.14 -3.02
C PRO A 75 -7.87 -1.94 -3.84
N VAL A 76 -6.58 -1.69 -3.58
CA VAL A 76 -5.47 -2.32 -4.29
C VAL A 76 -4.39 -2.68 -3.28
N VAL A 77 -3.80 -3.87 -3.42
CA VAL A 77 -2.66 -4.29 -2.62
C VAL A 77 -1.42 -4.29 -3.50
N PHE A 78 -0.40 -3.56 -3.08
CA PHE A 78 0.94 -3.67 -3.67
C PHE A 78 1.78 -4.52 -2.74
N TRP A 79 2.33 -5.60 -3.28
CA TRP A 79 3.09 -6.57 -2.51
C TRP A 79 4.41 -6.87 -3.17
N ARG A 80 5.47 -6.94 -2.36
CA ARG A 80 6.79 -7.33 -2.83
C ARG A 80 7.48 -8.21 -1.80
N ARG A 81 8.14 -9.27 -2.27
CA ARG A 81 9.09 -10.06 -1.51
C ARG A 81 10.51 -9.67 -1.90
N ASN A 82 11.49 -10.07 -1.09
CA ASN A 82 12.89 -9.87 -1.44
C ASN A 82 13.19 -10.51 -2.80
N ASN A 83 13.98 -9.82 -3.60
CA ASN A 83 14.43 -10.30 -4.91
C ASN A 83 13.29 -10.52 -5.93
N HIS A 84 12.14 -9.91 -5.70
CA HIS A 84 11.00 -9.94 -6.63
C HIS A 84 10.59 -8.53 -6.98
N LYS A 85 9.84 -8.40 -8.04
CA LYS A 85 9.25 -7.12 -8.44
C LYS A 85 7.97 -6.86 -7.66
N TRP A 86 7.57 -5.60 -7.58
CA TRP A 86 6.29 -5.24 -6.99
C TRP A 86 5.14 -5.83 -7.80
N LEU A 87 4.18 -6.40 -7.11
CA LEU A 87 2.93 -6.85 -7.71
C LEU A 87 1.81 -5.89 -7.31
N MET A 88 0.91 -5.64 -8.22
CA MET A 88 -0.31 -4.88 -7.96
C MET A 88 -1.48 -5.85 -8.05
N VAL A 89 -2.23 -5.97 -6.97
CA VAL A 89 -3.31 -6.96 -6.88
C VAL A 89 -4.62 -6.25 -6.54
N PHE A 90 -5.67 -6.58 -7.28
CA PHE A 90 -6.99 -6.04 -7.04
C PHE A 90 -8.03 -7.05 -7.48
N GLU A 91 -9.24 -6.89 -6.97
CA GLU A 91 -10.34 -7.79 -7.33
C GLU A 91 -10.94 -7.37 -8.67
N ILE A 92 -11.30 -8.37 -9.44
CA ILE A 92 -11.97 -8.17 -10.74
C ILE A 92 -13.44 -7.85 -10.50
#